data_31d9473223f356431b9c7c1a42202121
#
_entry.id   31d9473223f356431b9c7c1a42202121
#
_cell.length_a   1.000
_cell.length_b   1.000
_cell.length_c   1.000
_cell.angle_alpha   90.00
_cell.angle_beta   90.00
_cell.angle_gamma   90.00
#
_symmetry.space_group_name_H-M   'P 1'
#
loop_
_entity.id
_entity.type
_entity.pdbx_description
1 polymer ?
#
loop_
_entity_poly.entity_id
_entity_poly.type
_entity_poly.pdbx_seq_one_letter_code
_entity_poly.pdbx_strand_id
1 'polypeptide(L)'
;MAANTVEKIWSEAIAASPDHPYLKRKGIEPHGARLTGDGRLIVPLYSSGGELKSLQYISEVGKRYHAGGTTKTCSWMLGEITPGPIFVAEGYATAATVHEVSGRPCVVAYSANNLPIVVGQLREAHGPAQDIVIVADNDVSGVGRNKADEASAKWGGRIVMPPTEGDANDYHKSGGDLSALLFPPIDDWLIPADAFSEQPAPVRWQIKGWLQSEALAMVHGPSGSGKTFMVLDMVMAVASKGVIAEWFGNKVRHGTVIYLAGEGHYGLRGRVAAWKQHKGVSELDMWLSRHGLDLNTPAGYQKTSDAIRALPNAPEIIVIDTLHRFLEGDENSATDAKTMLDACSALIQEFECSVILVHHTGVSSEAQHRGRGSSAWRGALDIEISVVPGQTIEIVQRKSRDSEEAESVFVELQSVPINNWIDEDGQQVISAVLAEGQEPVKAKKDNPLARHQKMFERAWWASGALIEDGKPYLTRTNLIAFLEGDGISPGTAKNYTKPSYDRGLIAMLQNGEMITGYIKLDDLDAAISSGWVIEDNVWASVLMIRREDKKE
;
A
#
# COMPACT_ATOMS: atom_id res chain seq x y z
N MET A 1 -28.32 58.43 -11.04
CA MET A 1 -27.98 59.52 -10.10
C MET A 1 -26.96 59.11 -9.05
N ALA A 2 -27.11 58.03 -8.33
CA ALA A 2 -26.14 57.65 -7.31
C ALA A 2 -24.73 57.31 -7.87
N ALA A 3 -24.61 56.62 -9.01
CA ALA A 3 -23.33 56.29 -9.64
C ALA A 3 -22.49 57.54 -10.00
N ASN A 4 -23.09 58.54 -10.66
CA ASN A 4 -22.38 59.78 -10.98
C ASN A 4 -21.90 60.55 -9.73
N THR A 5 -22.61 60.38 -8.60
CA THR A 5 -22.20 60.97 -7.31
C THR A 5 -21.00 60.24 -6.71
N VAL A 6 -20.97 58.90 -6.78
CA VAL A 6 -19.87 58.09 -6.27
C VAL A 6 -18.58 58.35 -7.06
N GLU A 7 -18.63 58.35 -8.39
CA GLU A 7 -17.50 58.66 -9.23
C GLU A 7 -16.94 60.06 -9.01
N LYS A 8 -17.83 61.06 -8.84
CA LYS A 8 -17.43 62.44 -8.51
C LYS A 8 -16.68 62.49 -7.17
N ILE A 9 -17.27 61.91 -6.11
CA ILE A 9 -16.61 61.88 -4.79
C ILE A 9 -15.24 61.22 -4.87
N TRP A 10 -15.15 60.09 -5.58
CA TRP A 10 -13.90 59.34 -5.74
C TRP A 10 -12.83 60.13 -6.51
N SER A 11 -13.22 60.81 -7.57
CA SER A 11 -12.31 61.61 -8.39
C SER A 11 -11.79 62.86 -7.69
N GLU A 12 -12.63 63.51 -6.84
CA GLU A 12 -12.27 64.68 -6.05
C GLU A 12 -11.47 64.35 -4.78
N ALA A 13 -11.50 63.09 -4.35
CA ALA A 13 -10.76 62.63 -3.17
C ALA A 13 -9.24 62.53 -3.42
N ILE A 14 -8.45 62.93 -2.46
CA ILE A 14 -6.98 62.87 -2.52
C ILE A 14 -6.46 61.53 -1.98
N ALA A 15 -5.24 61.12 -2.35
CA ALA A 15 -4.62 59.92 -1.81
C ALA A 15 -4.55 60.00 -0.27
N ALA A 16 -4.86 58.90 0.40
CA ALA A 16 -4.77 58.80 1.85
C ALA A 16 -3.30 58.80 2.30
N SER A 17 -2.99 59.57 3.33
CA SER A 17 -1.69 59.49 3.99
C SER A 17 -1.64 58.29 4.94
N PRO A 18 -0.49 57.59 5.06
CA PRO A 18 -0.27 56.54 6.08
C PRO A 18 -0.51 57.08 7.51
N ASP A 19 -0.42 58.40 7.70
CA ASP A 19 -0.65 59.06 8.96
C ASP A 19 -2.12 59.15 9.41
N HIS A 20 -3.05 58.73 8.56
CA HIS A 20 -4.47 58.74 8.90
C HIS A 20 -4.75 57.88 10.17
N PRO A 21 -5.51 58.40 11.17
CA PRO A 21 -5.67 57.70 12.46
C PRO A 21 -6.14 56.25 12.35
N TYR A 22 -7.01 55.94 11.42
CA TYR A 22 -7.46 54.56 11.21
C TYR A 22 -6.34 53.65 10.68
N LEU A 23 -5.53 54.12 9.71
CA LEU A 23 -4.42 53.35 9.14
C LEU A 23 -3.33 53.11 10.19
N LYS A 24 -2.94 54.13 10.95
CA LYS A 24 -2.02 53.98 12.08
C LYS A 24 -2.53 52.99 13.13
N ARG A 25 -3.80 53.11 13.52
CA ARG A 25 -4.40 52.18 14.48
C ARG A 25 -4.43 50.75 13.99
N LYS A 26 -4.68 50.51 12.72
CA LYS A 26 -4.67 49.16 12.12
C LYS A 26 -3.26 48.70 11.70
N GLY A 27 -2.28 49.61 11.65
CA GLY A 27 -0.88 49.28 11.27
C GLY A 27 -0.77 48.89 9.80
N ILE A 28 -1.47 49.54 8.91
CA ILE A 28 -1.52 49.22 7.47
C ILE A 28 -1.26 50.46 6.61
N GLU A 29 -0.75 50.22 5.41
CA GLU A 29 -0.60 51.24 4.36
C GLU A 29 -1.94 51.48 3.66
N PRO A 30 -2.11 52.62 2.97
CA PRO A 30 -3.39 53.00 2.35
C PRO A 30 -3.77 52.17 1.11
N HIS A 31 -2.84 51.60 0.37
CA HIS A 31 -3.06 50.77 -0.83
C HIS A 31 -4.06 51.34 -1.84
N GLY A 32 -4.05 52.65 -2.04
CA GLY A 32 -4.94 53.31 -2.96
C GLY A 32 -6.26 53.83 -2.34
N ALA A 33 -6.45 53.69 -1.02
CA ALA A 33 -7.51 54.38 -0.31
C ALA A 33 -7.36 55.91 -0.43
N ARG A 34 -8.47 56.67 -0.34
CA ARG A 34 -8.47 58.12 -0.52
C ARG A 34 -9.13 58.83 0.66
N LEU A 35 -8.90 60.14 0.73
CA LEU A 35 -9.53 61.02 1.71
C LEU A 35 -10.50 61.98 1.03
N THR A 36 -11.68 62.07 1.58
CA THR A 36 -12.64 63.14 1.22
C THR A 36 -12.18 64.49 1.75
N GLY A 37 -12.73 65.59 1.20
CA GLY A 37 -12.38 66.96 1.66
C GLY A 37 -12.65 67.23 3.13
N ASP A 38 -13.51 66.44 3.77
CA ASP A 38 -13.81 66.48 5.22
C ASP A 38 -12.98 65.48 6.03
N GLY A 39 -11.93 64.86 5.42
CA GLY A 39 -10.95 64.00 6.12
C GLY A 39 -11.37 62.57 6.39
N ARG A 40 -12.51 62.11 5.84
CA ARG A 40 -12.91 60.70 5.97
C ARG A 40 -12.15 59.82 5.02
N LEU A 41 -11.68 58.67 5.51
CA LEU A 41 -11.07 57.65 4.67
C LEU A 41 -12.16 56.95 3.84
N ILE A 42 -11.94 56.81 2.54
CA ILE A 42 -12.82 56.08 1.63
C ILE A 42 -12.09 55.01 0.87
N VAL A 43 -12.75 53.85 0.69
CA VAL A 43 -12.29 52.74 -0.14
C VAL A 43 -13.32 52.39 -1.19
N PRO A 44 -12.92 52.04 -2.43
CA PRO A 44 -13.83 51.87 -3.55
C PRO A 44 -14.45 50.49 -3.55
N LEU A 45 -15.67 50.35 -4.06
CA LEU A 45 -16.35 49.08 -4.34
C LEU A 45 -16.61 48.99 -5.86
N TYR A 46 -15.86 48.09 -6.51
CA TYR A 46 -15.96 47.84 -7.94
C TYR A 46 -16.81 46.60 -8.25
N SER A 47 -17.59 46.64 -9.32
CA SER A 47 -18.19 45.45 -9.90
C SER A 47 -17.11 44.58 -10.57
N SER A 48 -17.46 43.34 -10.90
CA SER A 48 -16.58 42.44 -11.67
C SER A 48 -16.18 42.99 -13.05
N GLY A 49 -16.94 43.91 -13.59
CA GLY A 49 -16.62 44.64 -14.83
C GLY A 49 -15.75 45.88 -14.62
N GLY A 50 -15.25 46.15 -13.42
CA GLY A 50 -14.38 47.28 -13.11
C GLY A 50 -15.09 48.63 -12.92
N GLU A 51 -16.41 48.67 -12.88
CA GLU A 51 -17.16 49.91 -12.64
C GLU A 51 -17.28 50.23 -11.16
N LEU A 52 -17.04 51.47 -10.77
CA LEU A 52 -17.19 51.95 -9.40
C LEU A 52 -18.69 52.03 -9.03
N LYS A 53 -19.16 51.17 -8.13
CA LYS A 53 -20.56 51.02 -7.74
C LYS A 53 -20.88 51.68 -6.40
N SER A 54 -19.91 51.76 -5.49
CA SER A 54 -20.11 52.34 -4.17
C SER A 54 -18.76 52.76 -3.54
N LEU A 55 -18.84 53.40 -2.37
CA LEU A 55 -17.74 53.72 -1.49
C LEU A 55 -18.06 53.25 -0.09
N GLN A 56 -17.03 52.73 0.62
CA GLN A 56 -17.10 52.54 2.05
C GLN A 56 -16.36 53.67 2.74
N TYR A 57 -17.07 54.44 3.60
CA TYR A 57 -16.50 55.47 4.46
C TYR A 57 -16.05 54.85 5.77
N ILE A 58 -14.82 55.08 6.15
CA ILE A 58 -14.22 54.59 7.36
C ILE A 58 -13.90 55.80 8.25
N SER A 59 -14.43 55.77 9.47
CA SER A 59 -14.18 56.79 10.50
C SER A 59 -13.81 56.14 11.81
N GLU A 60 -13.49 56.94 12.81
CA GLU A 60 -13.20 56.43 14.15
C GLU A 60 -14.39 55.73 14.81
N VAL A 61 -15.61 56.13 14.46
CA VAL A 61 -16.86 55.58 15.01
C VAL A 61 -17.46 54.42 14.22
N GLY A 62 -16.83 54.01 13.11
CA GLY A 62 -17.28 52.85 12.35
C GLY A 62 -17.18 52.98 10.83
N LYS A 63 -17.72 51.98 10.14
CA LYS A 63 -17.73 51.85 8.68
C LYS A 63 -19.17 52.05 8.17
N ARG A 64 -19.35 52.82 7.09
CA ARG A 64 -20.65 53.04 6.45
C ARG A 64 -20.49 53.00 4.93
N TYR A 65 -21.49 52.48 4.23
CA TYR A 65 -21.52 52.50 2.78
C TYR A 65 -22.20 53.76 2.26
N HIS A 66 -21.85 54.18 1.04
CA HIS A 66 -22.51 55.28 0.38
C HIS A 66 -24.01 54.98 0.19
N ALA A 67 -24.88 55.95 0.57
CA ALA A 67 -26.32 55.77 0.48
C ALA A 67 -26.76 55.57 -0.98
N GLY A 68 -27.53 54.53 -1.26
CA GLY A 68 -27.97 54.18 -2.62
C GLY A 68 -26.91 53.46 -3.49
N GLY A 69 -25.70 53.21 -2.98
CA GLY A 69 -24.69 52.42 -3.68
C GLY A 69 -24.93 50.93 -3.55
N THR A 70 -24.51 50.16 -4.56
CA THR A 70 -24.57 48.71 -4.54
C THR A 70 -23.31 48.15 -3.85
N THR A 71 -23.49 47.26 -2.88
CA THR A 71 -22.37 46.60 -2.17
C THR A 71 -22.27 45.11 -2.52
N LYS A 72 -23.41 44.49 -2.84
CA LYS A 72 -23.45 43.08 -3.23
C LYS A 72 -22.74 42.90 -4.57
N THR A 73 -21.95 41.80 -4.71
CA THR A 73 -21.15 41.48 -5.90
C THR A 73 -19.95 42.40 -6.16
N CYS A 74 -19.71 43.38 -5.29
CA CYS A 74 -18.56 44.27 -5.43
C CYS A 74 -17.37 43.81 -4.61
N SER A 75 -16.19 44.09 -5.13
CA SER A 75 -14.92 43.77 -4.50
C SER A 75 -13.86 44.84 -4.83
N TRP A 76 -12.72 44.74 -4.19
CA TRP A 76 -11.56 45.56 -4.51
C TRP A 76 -10.29 44.75 -4.31
N MET A 77 -9.46 44.66 -5.34
CA MET A 77 -8.19 43.96 -5.29
C MET A 77 -7.07 44.92 -4.85
N LEU A 78 -6.31 44.51 -3.83
CA LEU A 78 -5.09 45.16 -3.39
C LEU A 78 -3.92 44.38 -4.00
N GLY A 79 -2.98 45.10 -4.60
CA GLY A 79 -1.87 44.54 -5.35
C GLY A 79 -2.23 44.08 -6.77
N GLU A 80 -1.20 43.64 -7.49
CA GLU A 80 -1.34 43.12 -8.85
C GLU A 80 -1.34 41.60 -8.84
N ILE A 81 -1.99 40.98 -9.81
CA ILE A 81 -2.01 39.53 -9.96
C ILE A 81 -0.61 39.04 -10.36
N THR A 82 -0.06 38.15 -9.55
CA THR A 82 1.22 37.50 -9.75
C THR A 82 1.05 35.98 -9.67
N PRO A 83 1.98 35.17 -10.22
CA PRO A 83 1.91 33.70 -10.04
C PRO A 83 1.85 33.32 -8.55
N GLY A 84 0.87 32.50 -8.18
CA GLY A 84 0.64 32.05 -6.80
C GLY A 84 -0.77 32.34 -6.30
N PRO A 85 -0.99 32.29 -4.98
CA PRO A 85 -2.31 32.44 -4.38
C PRO A 85 -2.87 33.86 -4.53
N ILE A 86 -4.20 33.93 -4.74
CA ILE A 86 -4.99 35.14 -4.57
C ILE A 86 -5.73 35.00 -3.23
N PHE A 87 -5.53 35.94 -2.33
CA PHE A 87 -6.22 35.97 -1.06
C PHE A 87 -7.56 36.71 -1.17
N VAL A 88 -8.54 36.31 -0.35
CA VAL A 88 -9.83 36.99 -0.25
C VAL A 88 -10.14 37.19 1.23
N ALA A 89 -10.39 38.40 1.66
CA ALA A 89 -10.72 38.73 3.04
C ALA A 89 -12.01 39.58 3.11
N GLU A 90 -12.69 39.51 4.25
CA GLU A 90 -13.94 40.25 4.43
C GLU A 90 -13.72 41.77 4.46
N GLY A 91 -12.77 42.24 5.28
CA GLY A 91 -12.57 43.64 5.57
C GLY A 91 -11.33 44.23 4.92
N TYR A 92 -11.37 45.56 4.66
CA TYR A 92 -10.21 46.27 4.08
C TYR A 92 -8.95 46.17 4.93
N ALA A 93 -9.02 46.31 6.27
CA ALA A 93 -7.84 46.22 7.11
C ALA A 93 -7.22 44.80 7.09
N THR A 94 -8.07 43.78 7.14
CA THR A 94 -7.66 42.38 7.04
C THR A 94 -6.98 42.13 5.70
N ALA A 95 -7.58 42.57 4.60
CA ALA A 95 -7.02 42.41 3.26
C ALA A 95 -5.68 43.14 3.08
N ALA A 96 -5.56 44.37 3.61
CA ALA A 96 -4.33 45.16 3.54
C ALA A 96 -3.20 44.45 4.31
N THR A 97 -3.48 43.98 5.53
CA THR A 97 -2.50 43.21 6.33
C THR A 97 -2.07 41.92 5.63
N VAL A 98 -3.02 41.17 5.06
CA VAL A 98 -2.71 39.95 4.32
C VAL A 98 -1.86 40.25 3.09
N HIS A 99 -2.18 41.34 2.36
CA HIS A 99 -1.38 41.79 1.22
C HIS A 99 0.05 42.16 1.63
N GLU A 100 0.21 42.91 2.69
CA GLU A 100 1.52 43.37 3.20
C GLU A 100 2.40 42.21 3.70
N VAL A 101 1.80 41.28 4.46
CA VAL A 101 2.54 40.13 4.99
C VAL A 101 2.87 39.10 3.92
N SER A 102 1.95 38.86 3.00
CA SER A 102 2.11 37.82 1.97
C SER A 102 2.88 38.28 0.74
N GLY A 103 2.89 39.59 0.46
CA GLY A 103 3.36 40.13 -0.82
C GLY A 103 2.50 39.72 -2.02
N ARG A 104 1.29 39.22 -1.80
CA ARG A 104 0.37 38.67 -2.81
C ARG A 104 -0.89 39.50 -2.93
N PRO A 105 -1.61 39.42 -4.07
CA PRO A 105 -2.89 40.11 -4.22
C PRO A 105 -3.90 39.64 -3.18
N CYS A 106 -4.63 40.57 -2.58
CA CYS A 106 -5.72 40.28 -1.67
C CYS A 106 -6.97 41.07 -2.04
N VAL A 107 -8.08 40.37 -2.15
CA VAL A 107 -9.39 40.96 -2.55
C VAL A 107 -10.24 41.24 -1.33
N VAL A 108 -10.72 42.46 -1.21
CA VAL A 108 -11.69 42.88 -0.19
C VAL A 108 -13.09 42.48 -0.64
N ALA A 109 -13.78 41.63 0.12
CA ALA A 109 -15.15 41.20 -0.17
C ALA A 109 -16.21 42.08 0.50
N TYR A 110 -15.83 42.94 1.45
CA TYR A 110 -16.67 43.90 2.18
C TYR A 110 -17.70 43.32 3.15
N SER A 111 -18.01 42.02 3.08
CA SER A 111 -18.84 41.33 4.07
C SER A 111 -18.69 39.81 3.92
N ALA A 112 -18.96 39.08 5.01
CA ALA A 112 -18.99 37.61 4.99
C ALA A 112 -19.95 37.07 3.90
N ASN A 113 -21.12 37.61 3.77
CA ASN A 113 -22.11 37.20 2.76
C ASN A 113 -21.65 37.39 1.31
N ASN A 114 -20.65 38.23 1.08
CA ASN A 114 -20.12 38.49 -0.25
C ASN A 114 -18.93 37.55 -0.58
N LEU A 115 -18.33 36.88 0.39
CA LEU A 115 -17.21 35.93 0.19
C LEU A 115 -17.50 34.87 -0.87
N PRO A 116 -18.64 34.12 -0.82
CA PRO A 116 -18.92 33.11 -1.84
C PRO A 116 -19.09 33.67 -3.24
N ILE A 117 -19.56 34.92 -3.34
CA ILE A 117 -19.77 35.60 -4.62
C ILE A 117 -18.41 36.02 -5.20
N VAL A 118 -17.58 36.67 -4.42
CA VAL A 118 -16.25 37.15 -4.84
C VAL A 118 -15.32 35.98 -5.21
N VAL A 119 -15.31 34.91 -4.42
CA VAL A 119 -14.56 33.69 -4.75
C VAL A 119 -15.05 33.10 -6.06
N GLY A 120 -16.36 33.04 -6.30
CA GLY A 120 -16.93 32.61 -7.58
C GLY A 120 -16.48 33.47 -8.76
N GLN A 121 -16.51 34.79 -8.62
CA GLN A 121 -16.04 35.74 -9.65
C GLN A 121 -14.55 35.55 -9.96
N LEU A 122 -13.72 35.35 -8.95
CA LEU A 122 -12.28 35.05 -9.14
C LEU A 122 -12.08 33.71 -9.85
N ARG A 123 -12.87 32.71 -9.49
CA ARG A 123 -12.81 31.39 -10.13
C ARG A 123 -13.21 31.43 -11.60
N GLU A 124 -14.25 32.22 -11.92
CA GLU A 124 -14.68 32.46 -13.31
C GLU A 124 -13.62 33.23 -14.12
N ALA A 125 -12.98 34.22 -13.50
CA ALA A 125 -11.99 35.06 -14.17
C ALA A 125 -10.62 34.36 -14.39
N HIS A 126 -10.19 33.53 -13.45
CA HIS A 126 -8.81 32.95 -13.43
C HIS A 126 -8.77 31.43 -13.61
N GLY A 127 -9.93 30.77 -13.72
CA GLY A 127 -10.03 29.32 -13.97
C GLY A 127 -9.87 28.45 -12.72
N PRO A 128 -10.08 27.12 -12.88
CA PRO A 128 -10.11 26.17 -11.77
C PRO A 128 -8.73 25.93 -11.13
N ALA A 129 -7.64 26.16 -11.86
CA ALA A 129 -6.27 25.92 -11.38
C ALA A 129 -5.71 27.05 -10.50
N GLN A 130 -6.37 28.22 -10.45
CA GLN A 130 -5.92 29.34 -9.62
C GLN A 130 -6.00 28.96 -8.14
N ASP A 131 -4.91 29.11 -7.40
CA ASP A 131 -4.93 28.98 -5.95
C ASP A 131 -5.65 30.18 -5.33
N ILE A 132 -6.77 29.94 -4.61
CA ILE A 132 -7.55 30.94 -3.90
C ILE A 132 -7.52 30.60 -2.41
N VAL A 133 -7.18 31.60 -1.60
CA VAL A 133 -7.10 31.48 -0.14
C VAL A 133 -8.11 32.42 0.51
N ILE A 134 -9.08 31.85 1.21
CA ILE A 134 -10.15 32.59 1.89
C ILE A 134 -9.70 32.85 3.33
N VAL A 135 -9.45 34.11 3.67
CA VAL A 135 -9.06 34.50 5.02
C VAL A 135 -10.33 34.89 5.78
N ALA A 136 -10.78 33.95 6.62
CA ALA A 136 -12.02 34.10 7.39
C ALA A 136 -11.73 34.76 8.76
N ASP A 137 -12.66 35.58 9.20
CA ASP A 137 -12.63 36.16 10.55
C ASP A 137 -13.08 35.09 11.57
N ASN A 138 -12.39 35.00 12.70
CA ASN A 138 -12.73 34.12 13.82
C ASN A 138 -13.58 34.91 14.83
N ASP A 139 -14.85 35.11 14.52
CA ASP A 139 -15.79 35.82 15.38
C ASP A 139 -16.71 34.85 16.14
N VAL A 140 -17.19 35.27 17.30
CA VAL A 140 -18.09 34.48 18.17
C VAL A 140 -19.39 34.09 17.45
N SER A 141 -19.81 34.83 16.46
CA SER A 141 -21.04 34.56 15.69
C SER A 141 -20.87 33.39 14.72
N GLY A 142 -19.63 33.07 14.32
CA GLY A 142 -19.27 32.05 13.35
C GLY A 142 -19.73 32.34 11.92
N VAL A 143 -20.27 33.54 11.64
CA VAL A 143 -20.79 33.89 10.30
C VAL A 143 -19.66 33.94 9.29
N GLY A 144 -18.50 34.50 9.63
CA GLY A 144 -17.31 34.56 8.76
C GLY A 144 -16.87 33.17 8.34
N ARG A 145 -16.73 32.26 9.30
CA ARG A 145 -16.38 30.86 9.05
C ARG A 145 -17.39 30.13 8.16
N ASN A 146 -18.67 30.18 8.51
CA ASN A 146 -19.73 29.52 7.74
C ASN A 146 -19.77 29.98 6.28
N LYS A 147 -19.53 31.27 6.03
CA LYS A 147 -19.48 31.81 4.67
C LYS A 147 -18.21 31.48 3.91
N ALA A 148 -17.08 31.33 4.60
CA ALA A 148 -15.86 30.81 4.01
C ALA A 148 -16.01 29.33 3.66
N ASP A 149 -16.63 28.52 4.54
CA ASP A 149 -16.95 27.11 4.26
C ASP A 149 -17.89 26.97 3.05
N GLU A 150 -18.92 27.81 2.95
CA GLU A 150 -19.82 27.86 1.78
C GLU A 150 -19.06 28.20 0.49
N ALA A 151 -18.17 29.19 0.54
CA ALA A 151 -17.37 29.61 -0.60
C ALA A 151 -16.41 28.50 -1.06
N SER A 152 -15.70 27.88 -0.12
CA SER A 152 -14.75 26.79 -0.37
C SER A 152 -15.46 25.54 -0.92
N ALA A 153 -16.59 25.14 -0.33
CA ALA A 153 -17.36 23.98 -0.78
C ALA A 153 -17.89 24.15 -2.22
N LYS A 154 -18.28 25.37 -2.59
CA LYS A 154 -18.88 25.65 -3.90
C LYS A 154 -17.85 25.91 -5.00
N TRP A 155 -16.78 26.63 -4.69
CA TRP A 155 -15.84 27.16 -5.67
C TRP A 155 -14.41 26.65 -5.51
N GLY A 156 -14.15 25.86 -4.46
CA GLY A 156 -12.81 25.48 -4.05
C GLY A 156 -12.06 26.62 -3.37
N GLY A 157 -10.84 26.36 -2.98
CA GLY A 157 -9.99 27.27 -2.24
C GLY A 157 -9.84 26.82 -0.78
N ARG A 158 -8.65 27.04 -0.22
CA ARG A 158 -8.36 26.73 1.18
C ARG A 158 -8.79 27.88 2.09
N ILE A 159 -9.21 27.52 3.29
CA ILE A 159 -9.61 28.50 4.30
C ILE A 159 -8.47 28.66 5.30
N VAL A 160 -8.18 29.92 5.60
CA VAL A 160 -7.24 30.31 6.67
C VAL A 160 -8.02 31.15 7.67
N MET A 161 -7.85 30.87 8.95
CA MET A 161 -8.52 31.60 10.03
C MET A 161 -7.57 31.76 11.20
N PRO A 162 -7.48 32.95 11.82
CA PRO A 162 -6.69 33.12 13.04
C PRO A 162 -7.10 32.14 14.14
N PRO A 163 -6.15 31.60 14.92
CA PRO A 163 -6.48 30.68 16.01
C PRO A 163 -7.13 31.37 17.22
N THR A 164 -6.99 32.69 17.30
CA THR A 164 -7.59 33.54 18.35
C THR A 164 -8.81 34.26 17.80
N GLU A 165 -9.72 34.68 18.71
CA GLU A 165 -10.87 35.52 18.33
C GLU A 165 -10.42 36.83 17.69
N GLY A 166 -11.06 37.21 16.58
CA GLY A 166 -10.77 38.42 15.81
C GLY A 166 -10.43 38.17 14.34
N ASP A 167 -9.97 39.22 13.67
CA ASP A 167 -9.54 39.15 12.28
C ASP A 167 -8.01 38.93 12.13
N ALA A 168 -7.54 38.68 10.90
CA ALA A 168 -6.11 38.46 10.65
C ALA A 168 -5.23 39.69 10.96
N ASN A 169 -5.79 40.93 10.88
CA ASN A 169 -5.09 42.13 11.31
C ASN A 169 -4.89 42.16 12.82
N ASP A 170 -5.93 41.81 13.58
CA ASP A 170 -5.85 41.77 15.04
C ASP A 170 -4.87 40.68 15.51
N TYR A 171 -4.87 39.49 14.86
CA TYR A 171 -3.93 38.42 15.12
C TYR A 171 -2.48 38.85 14.85
N HIS A 172 -2.22 39.46 13.68
CA HIS A 172 -0.89 39.95 13.33
C HIS A 172 -0.39 41.00 14.32
N LYS A 173 -1.24 41.95 14.68
CA LYS A 173 -0.89 43.02 15.67
C LYS A 173 -0.64 42.52 17.08
N SER A 174 -1.25 41.42 17.46
CA SER A 174 -1.00 40.76 18.74
C SER A 174 0.32 39.95 18.76
N GLY A 175 1.09 39.96 17.69
CA GLY A 175 2.36 39.25 17.56
C GLY A 175 2.22 37.83 17.02
N GLY A 176 1.04 37.44 16.48
CA GLY A 176 0.83 36.17 15.83
C GLY A 176 1.60 36.07 14.50
N ASP A 177 2.14 34.89 14.21
CA ASP A 177 2.83 34.64 12.94
C ASP A 177 1.80 34.43 11.82
N LEU A 178 1.37 35.56 11.23
CA LEU A 178 0.44 35.53 10.12
C LEU A 178 1.06 34.91 8.85
N SER A 179 2.38 35.05 8.65
CA SER A 179 3.05 34.45 7.50
C SER A 179 2.97 32.93 7.53
N ALA A 180 3.27 32.30 8.65
CA ALA A 180 3.13 30.86 8.83
C ALA A 180 1.66 30.39 8.68
N LEU A 181 0.71 31.23 9.10
CA LEU A 181 -0.72 30.95 8.94
C LEU A 181 -1.17 31.00 7.47
N LEU A 182 -0.70 31.99 6.71
CA LEU A 182 -1.03 32.17 5.27
C LEU A 182 -0.33 31.13 4.40
N PHE A 183 0.90 30.79 4.74
CA PHE A 183 1.75 29.82 4.06
C PHE A 183 2.17 28.75 5.07
N PRO A 184 1.25 27.82 5.44
CA PRO A 184 1.63 26.72 6.29
C PRO A 184 2.79 25.97 5.64
N PRO A 185 3.76 25.48 6.43
CA PRO A 185 4.83 24.64 5.89
C PRO A 185 4.21 23.54 5.04
N ILE A 186 4.85 23.21 3.93
CA ILE A 186 4.45 22.08 3.10
C ILE A 186 4.44 20.88 4.04
N ASP A 187 3.29 20.20 4.11
CA ASP A 187 3.14 19.00 4.92
C ASP A 187 4.23 18.02 4.50
N ASP A 188 4.91 17.39 5.46
CA ASP A 188 6.08 16.54 5.25
C ASP A 188 5.84 15.33 4.32
N TRP A 189 4.60 15.11 3.87
CA TRP A 189 4.29 14.00 2.98
C TRP A 189 4.73 14.21 1.52
N LEU A 190 5.09 15.43 1.11
CA LEU A 190 5.67 15.72 -0.20
C LEU A 190 7.10 16.22 -0.04
N ILE A 191 8.05 15.43 -0.51
CA ILE A 191 9.47 15.76 -0.51
C ILE A 191 9.93 15.98 -1.95
N PRO A 192 10.70 17.05 -2.28
CA PRO A 192 11.29 17.23 -3.59
C PRO A 192 12.16 16.02 -3.97
N ALA A 193 12.05 15.54 -5.22
CA ALA A 193 12.78 14.36 -5.69
C ALA A 193 14.30 14.45 -5.49
N ASP A 194 14.86 15.64 -5.69
CA ASP A 194 16.30 15.87 -5.48
C ASP A 194 16.66 15.66 -4.00
N ALA A 195 15.93 16.27 -3.08
CA ALA A 195 16.15 16.09 -1.62
C ALA A 195 15.92 14.62 -1.19
N PHE A 196 14.94 13.94 -1.79
CA PHE A 196 14.68 12.52 -1.52
C PHE A 196 15.82 11.62 -1.97
N SER A 197 16.51 11.96 -3.06
CA SER A 197 17.61 11.16 -3.64
C SER A 197 19.02 11.51 -3.12
N GLU A 198 19.21 12.64 -2.45
CA GLU A 198 20.51 13.10 -1.95
C GLU A 198 21.10 12.22 -0.84
N GLN A 199 20.28 11.47 -0.10
CA GLN A 199 20.73 10.54 0.92
C GLN A 199 20.34 9.11 0.53
N PRO A 200 21.25 8.32 -0.07
CA PRO A 200 20.98 6.91 -0.27
C PRO A 200 20.76 6.25 1.09
N ALA A 201 19.53 5.86 1.36
CA ALA A 201 19.19 5.05 2.53
C ALA A 201 19.39 3.59 2.16
N PRO A 202 20.50 2.93 2.59
CA PRO A 202 20.64 1.50 2.39
C PRO A 202 19.51 0.77 3.11
N VAL A 203 19.01 -0.30 2.49
CA VAL A 203 17.99 -1.15 3.12
C VAL A 203 18.46 -1.56 4.52
N ARG A 204 17.73 -1.15 5.54
CA ARG A 204 17.97 -1.57 6.94
C ARG A 204 17.32 -2.92 7.16
N TRP A 205 18.03 -3.83 7.78
CA TRP A 205 17.60 -5.20 7.99
C TRP A 205 17.43 -5.50 9.47
N GLN A 206 16.33 -6.13 9.82
CA GLN A 206 16.18 -6.80 11.13
C GLN A 206 16.84 -8.19 11.08
N ILE A 207 16.64 -8.91 9.96
CA ILE A 207 17.37 -10.13 9.63
C ILE A 207 17.84 -9.98 8.19
N LYS A 208 19.15 -9.98 7.99
CA LYS A 208 19.79 -9.72 6.69
C LYS A 208 19.22 -10.60 5.59
N GLY A 209 18.69 -9.98 4.55
CA GLY A 209 18.10 -10.67 3.39
C GLY A 209 16.70 -11.24 3.63
N TRP A 210 16.21 -11.36 4.87
CA TRP A 210 14.94 -11.99 5.19
C TRP A 210 13.85 -11.03 5.67
N LEU A 211 14.20 -10.08 6.51
CA LEU A 211 13.24 -9.10 7.06
C LEU A 211 13.89 -7.72 7.14
N GLN A 212 13.44 -6.83 6.31
CA GLN A 212 13.86 -5.42 6.35
C GLN A 212 13.07 -4.64 7.41
N SER A 213 13.63 -3.52 7.88
CA SER A 213 12.96 -2.58 8.78
C SER A 213 11.82 -1.87 8.04
N GLU A 214 10.78 -1.48 8.78
CA GLU A 214 9.64 -0.71 8.26
C GLU A 214 8.90 -1.40 7.12
N ALA A 215 8.85 -2.74 7.15
CA ALA A 215 8.24 -3.57 6.12
C ALA A 215 6.97 -4.26 6.59
N LEU A 216 6.05 -4.47 5.65
CA LEU A 216 4.93 -5.39 5.82
C LEU A 216 5.32 -6.76 5.27
N ALA A 217 5.45 -7.74 6.16
CA ALA A 217 5.77 -9.11 5.81
C ALA A 217 4.59 -10.05 6.06
N MET A 218 4.48 -11.11 5.27
CA MET A 218 3.53 -12.20 5.52
C MET A 218 4.25 -13.54 5.55
N VAL A 219 3.96 -14.32 6.59
CA VAL A 219 4.37 -15.72 6.71
C VAL A 219 3.16 -16.62 6.53
N HIS A 220 3.16 -17.45 5.51
CA HIS A 220 2.01 -18.30 5.21
C HIS A 220 2.41 -19.77 4.99
N GLY A 221 1.41 -20.63 5.06
CA GLY A 221 1.57 -22.08 4.85
C GLY A 221 0.36 -22.86 5.37
N PRO A 222 0.24 -24.15 5.08
CA PRO A 222 -0.85 -25.01 5.58
C PRO A 222 -0.93 -25.04 7.10
N SER A 223 -2.08 -25.39 7.64
CA SER A 223 -2.18 -25.65 9.09
C SER A 223 -1.21 -26.76 9.50
N GLY A 224 -0.51 -26.56 10.63
CA GLY A 224 0.48 -27.52 11.10
C GLY A 224 1.83 -27.49 10.37
N SER A 225 2.07 -26.59 9.41
CA SER A 225 3.34 -26.52 8.68
C SER A 225 4.54 -25.98 9.48
N GLY A 226 4.34 -25.54 10.72
CA GLY A 226 5.43 -24.98 11.54
C GLY A 226 5.56 -23.46 11.49
N LYS A 227 4.61 -22.72 10.90
CA LYS A 227 4.65 -21.23 10.81
C LYS A 227 4.96 -20.54 12.13
N THR A 228 4.19 -20.83 13.17
CA THR A 228 4.40 -20.23 14.49
C THR A 228 5.77 -20.55 15.07
N PHE A 229 6.33 -21.76 14.84
CA PHE A 229 7.68 -22.09 15.26
C PHE A 229 8.72 -21.26 14.51
N MET A 230 8.56 -21.12 13.20
CA MET A 230 9.44 -20.32 12.35
C MET A 230 9.41 -18.84 12.76
N VAL A 231 8.22 -18.24 12.91
CA VAL A 231 8.08 -16.83 13.29
C VAL A 231 8.65 -16.60 14.69
N LEU A 232 8.34 -17.48 15.66
CA LEU A 232 8.90 -17.39 17.02
C LEU A 232 10.42 -17.47 17.01
N ASP A 233 11.01 -18.43 16.29
CA ASP A 233 12.47 -18.59 16.21
C ASP A 233 13.14 -17.33 15.63
N MET A 234 12.55 -16.80 14.55
CA MET A 234 12.98 -15.57 13.89
C MET A 234 12.94 -14.35 14.84
N VAL A 235 11.79 -14.10 15.46
CA VAL A 235 11.61 -12.88 16.25
C VAL A 235 12.22 -12.97 17.65
N MET A 236 12.33 -14.16 18.24
CA MET A 236 13.07 -14.35 19.49
C MET A 236 14.57 -14.16 19.30
N ALA A 237 15.11 -14.45 18.11
CA ALA A 237 16.50 -14.09 17.77
C ALA A 237 16.68 -12.56 17.82
N VAL A 238 15.73 -11.78 17.26
CA VAL A 238 15.75 -10.31 17.34
C VAL A 238 15.61 -9.84 18.79
N ALA A 239 14.70 -10.43 19.57
CA ALA A 239 14.46 -10.06 20.97
C ALA A 239 15.53 -10.54 21.96
N SER A 240 16.55 -11.28 21.54
CA SER A 240 17.52 -11.97 22.40
C SER A 240 18.56 -11.07 23.08
N LYS A 241 18.43 -9.75 22.97
CA LYS A 241 19.33 -8.75 23.57
C LYS A 241 20.83 -8.98 23.22
N GLY A 242 21.11 -9.42 22.01
CA GLY A 242 22.48 -9.62 21.52
C GLY A 242 23.03 -11.03 21.72
N VAL A 243 22.29 -11.96 22.29
CA VAL A 243 22.76 -13.33 22.50
C VAL A 243 22.81 -14.11 21.17
N ILE A 244 21.81 -13.91 20.30
CA ILE A 244 21.74 -14.55 18.98
C ILE A 244 22.18 -13.56 17.90
N ALA A 245 23.38 -13.71 17.39
CA ALA A 245 23.93 -12.80 16.37
C ALA A 245 23.43 -13.11 14.94
N GLU A 246 23.05 -14.36 14.69
CA GLU A 246 22.65 -14.83 13.36
C GLU A 246 21.43 -15.76 13.45
N TRP A 247 20.55 -15.64 12.45
CA TRP A 247 19.44 -16.54 12.22
C TRP A 247 19.71 -17.32 10.94
N PHE A 248 19.99 -18.61 11.06
CA PHE A 248 20.44 -19.48 9.95
C PHE A 248 21.50 -18.81 9.05
N GLY A 249 22.60 -18.34 9.67
CA GLY A 249 23.70 -17.68 8.99
C GLY A 249 23.46 -16.23 8.57
N ASN A 250 22.28 -15.68 8.83
CA ASN A 250 21.93 -14.32 8.46
C ASN A 250 21.99 -13.39 9.69
N LYS A 251 22.71 -12.28 9.55
CA LYS A 251 22.91 -11.32 10.66
C LYS A 251 21.58 -10.79 11.21
N VAL A 252 21.46 -10.77 12.52
CA VAL A 252 20.30 -10.27 13.28
C VAL A 252 20.61 -8.90 13.87
N ARG A 253 19.71 -7.95 13.68
CA ARG A 253 19.67 -6.70 14.44
C ARG A 253 18.71 -6.88 15.61
N HIS A 254 19.15 -6.48 16.80
CA HIS A 254 18.37 -6.68 18.02
C HIS A 254 17.41 -5.53 18.28
N GLY A 255 16.29 -5.84 18.91
CA GLY A 255 15.29 -4.87 19.29
C GLY A 255 14.08 -5.47 19.99
N THR A 256 13.16 -4.62 20.39
CA THR A 256 11.91 -4.99 21.07
C THR A 256 10.95 -5.64 20.08
N VAL A 257 10.34 -6.77 20.48
CA VAL A 257 9.35 -7.48 19.70
C VAL A 257 8.00 -7.48 20.42
N ILE A 258 6.94 -7.20 19.68
CA ILE A 258 5.57 -7.38 20.16
C ILE A 258 4.94 -8.53 19.39
N TYR A 259 4.43 -9.51 20.13
CA TYR A 259 3.76 -10.68 19.58
C TYR A 259 2.28 -10.69 19.95
N LEU A 260 1.45 -10.31 19.02
CA LEU A 260 0.01 -10.35 19.16
C LEU A 260 -0.47 -11.77 18.87
N ALA A 261 -0.72 -12.54 19.93
CA ALA A 261 -1.19 -13.91 19.84
C ALA A 261 -2.71 -13.98 19.91
N GLY A 262 -3.35 -14.44 18.86
CA GLY A 262 -4.80 -14.62 18.81
C GLY A 262 -5.29 -15.95 19.36
N GLU A 263 -4.40 -16.95 19.44
CA GLU A 263 -4.72 -18.30 19.88
C GLU A 263 -3.50 -19.03 20.43
N GLY A 264 -3.72 -20.21 21.02
CA GLY A 264 -2.63 -21.12 21.41
C GLY A 264 -1.73 -20.66 22.55
N HIS A 265 -2.15 -19.76 23.40
CA HIS A 265 -1.36 -19.18 24.51
C HIS A 265 -0.73 -20.23 25.42
N TYR A 266 -1.40 -21.36 25.66
CA TYR A 266 -0.83 -22.43 26.48
C TYR A 266 0.39 -23.05 25.81
N GLY A 267 0.28 -23.45 24.55
CA GLY A 267 1.40 -24.02 23.80
C GLY A 267 2.53 -23.00 23.56
N LEU A 268 2.18 -21.71 23.41
CA LEU A 268 3.15 -20.64 23.19
C LEU A 268 4.13 -20.49 24.35
N ARG A 269 3.66 -20.63 25.60
CA ARG A 269 4.54 -20.60 26.79
C ARG A 269 5.61 -21.69 26.72
N GLY A 270 5.22 -22.92 26.37
CA GLY A 270 6.15 -24.03 26.24
C GLY A 270 7.18 -23.82 25.11
N ARG A 271 6.75 -23.25 23.98
CA ARG A 271 7.63 -22.96 22.86
C ARG A 271 8.66 -21.90 23.22
N VAL A 272 8.25 -20.81 23.87
CA VAL A 272 9.17 -19.77 24.34
C VAL A 272 10.15 -20.32 25.38
N ALA A 273 9.67 -21.11 26.34
CA ALA A 273 10.53 -21.72 27.38
C ALA A 273 11.57 -22.68 26.77
N ALA A 274 11.12 -23.58 25.87
CA ALA A 274 11.98 -24.53 25.19
C ALA A 274 13.04 -23.82 24.34
N TRP A 275 12.65 -22.78 23.61
CA TRP A 275 13.58 -22.00 22.78
C TRP A 275 14.64 -21.29 23.63
N LYS A 276 14.23 -20.61 24.71
CA LYS A 276 15.15 -19.94 25.65
C LYS A 276 16.16 -20.93 26.22
N GLN A 277 15.69 -22.10 26.65
CA GLN A 277 16.54 -23.15 27.18
C GLN A 277 17.51 -23.70 26.12
N HIS A 278 17.00 -23.98 24.92
CA HIS A 278 17.81 -24.57 23.83
C HIS A 278 18.88 -23.60 23.33
N LYS A 279 18.56 -22.32 23.21
CA LYS A 279 19.49 -21.28 22.73
C LYS A 279 20.31 -20.63 23.84
N GLY A 280 20.11 -20.98 25.12
CA GLY A 280 20.83 -20.42 26.25
C GLY A 280 20.50 -18.93 26.52
N VAL A 281 19.31 -18.49 26.13
CA VAL A 281 18.87 -17.12 26.30
C VAL A 281 18.10 -16.96 27.61
N SER A 282 18.59 -16.13 28.52
CA SER A 282 17.93 -15.91 29.82
C SER A 282 16.77 -14.92 29.76
N GLU A 283 16.89 -13.88 28.92
CA GLU A 283 15.91 -12.81 28.81
C GLU A 283 15.59 -12.49 27.33
N LEU A 284 14.34 -12.12 27.08
CA LEU A 284 13.89 -11.62 25.79
C LEU A 284 13.28 -10.23 25.96
N ASP A 285 13.60 -9.33 25.07
CA ASP A 285 12.88 -8.04 24.93
C ASP A 285 11.64 -8.24 24.05
N MET A 286 10.71 -9.06 24.56
CA MET A 286 9.52 -9.50 23.84
C MET A 286 8.27 -9.40 24.71
N TRP A 287 7.22 -8.82 24.17
CA TRP A 287 5.92 -8.64 24.81
C TRP A 287 4.84 -9.41 24.06
N LEU A 288 4.02 -10.15 24.79
CA LEU A 288 2.95 -10.98 24.21
C LEU A 288 1.58 -10.47 24.64
N SER A 289 0.63 -10.41 23.70
CA SER A 289 -0.77 -10.11 24.02
C SER A 289 -1.42 -11.23 24.83
N ARG A 290 -2.39 -10.90 25.68
CA ARG A 290 -3.12 -11.88 26.48
C ARG A 290 -4.26 -12.53 25.72
N HIS A 291 -4.75 -11.88 24.67
CA HIS A 291 -5.86 -12.31 23.82
C HIS A 291 -5.81 -11.56 22.47
N GLY A 292 -6.54 -12.04 21.48
CA GLY A 292 -6.78 -11.34 20.22
C GLY A 292 -7.77 -10.19 20.39
N LEU A 293 -7.79 -9.31 19.40
CA LEU A 293 -8.77 -8.23 19.24
C LEU A 293 -8.84 -7.81 17.77
N ASP A 294 -9.92 -7.15 17.37
CA ASP A 294 -10.12 -6.73 15.98
C ASP A 294 -9.31 -5.47 15.66
N LEU A 295 -8.09 -5.68 15.21
CA LEU A 295 -7.09 -4.62 14.97
C LEU A 295 -7.52 -3.64 13.87
N ASN A 296 -8.28 -4.09 12.88
CA ASN A 296 -8.78 -3.27 11.78
C ASN A 296 -9.97 -2.38 12.17
N THR A 297 -10.36 -2.35 13.44
CA THR A 297 -11.35 -1.42 13.97
C THR A 297 -10.67 -0.23 14.67
N PRO A 298 -11.28 0.97 14.66
CA PRO A 298 -10.70 2.13 15.36
C PRO A 298 -10.42 1.87 16.84
N ALA A 299 -11.33 1.17 17.54
CA ALA A 299 -11.17 0.83 18.96
C ALA A 299 -10.04 -0.18 19.20
N GLY A 300 -9.93 -1.20 18.34
CA GLY A 300 -8.89 -2.22 18.43
C GLY A 300 -7.51 -1.63 18.10
N TYR A 301 -7.42 -0.81 17.06
CA TYR A 301 -6.21 -0.09 16.72
C TYR A 301 -5.74 0.80 17.89
N GLN A 302 -6.62 1.68 18.39
CA GLN A 302 -6.30 2.59 19.48
C GLN A 302 -5.80 1.85 20.73
N LYS A 303 -6.51 0.79 21.13
CA LYS A 303 -6.10 -0.04 22.28
C LYS A 303 -4.72 -0.67 22.08
N THR A 304 -4.42 -1.13 20.87
CA THR A 304 -3.11 -1.73 20.54
C THR A 304 -2.02 -0.67 20.57
N SER A 305 -2.22 0.45 19.89
CA SER A 305 -1.27 1.55 19.83
C SER A 305 -0.98 2.13 21.21
N ASP A 306 -2.01 2.36 22.06
CA ASP A 306 -1.84 2.85 23.42
C ASP A 306 -1.06 1.86 24.30
N ALA A 307 -1.32 0.55 24.15
CA ALA A 307 -0.57 -0.48 24.86
C ALA A 307 0.90 -0.50 24.46
N ILE A 308 1.19 -0.30 23.18
CA ILE A 308 2.55 -0.23 22.64
C ILE A 308 3.28 1.03 23.13
N ARG A 309 2.64 2.19 23.08
CA ARG A 309 3.20 3.46 23.58
C ARG A 309 3.54 3.43 25.08
N ALA A 310 2.84 2.59 25.85
CA ALA A 310 3.10 2.42 27.27
C ALA A 310 4.33 1.56 27.58
N LEU A 311 4.94 0.91 26.58
CA LEU A 311 6.14 0.09 26.76
C LEU A 311 7.39 0.95 26.90
N PRO A 312 8.44 0.44 27.58
CA PRO A 312 9.67 1.20 27.81
C PRO A 312 10.47 1.48 26.53
N ASN A 313 10.32 0.64 25.50
CA ASN A 313 11.03 0.77 24.24
C ASN A 313 10.04 0.67 23.07
N ALA A 314 10.31 1.40 21.99
CA ALA A 314 9.57 1.24 20.75
C ALA A 314 9.85 -0.15 20.13
N PRO A 315 8.88 -0.79 19.47
CA PRO A 315 9.08 -2.07 18.83
C PRO A 315 9.88 -1.94 17.52
N GLU A 316 10.71 -2.92 17.25
CA GLU A 316 11.30 -3.12 15.92
C GLU A 316 10.42 -4.06 15.07
N ILE A 317 9.67 -4.94 15.71
CA ILE A 317 8.78 -5.90 15.03
C ILE A 317 7.47 -6.04 15.83
N ILE A 318 6.35 -6.02 15.10
CA ILE A 318 5.03 -6.42 15.60
C ILE A 318 4.59 -7.65 14.82
N VAL A 319 4.32 -8.76 15.51
CA VAL A 319 3.78 -10.00 14.91
C VAL A 319 2.30 -10.10 15.19
N ILE A 320 1.52 -10.48 14.19
CA ILE A 320 0.09 -10.76 14.27
C ILE A 320 -0.15 -12.23 13.92
N ASP A 321 -0.32 -13.10 14.91
CA ASP A 321 -0.49 -14.56 14.77
C ASP A 321 -1.81 -15.03 15.38
N THR A 322 -2.82 -15.35 14.62
CA THR A 322 -2.90 -15.35 13.16
C THR A 322 -3.78 -14.19 12.67
N LEU A 323 -3.59 -13.75 11.43
CA LEU A 323 -4.35 -12.66 10.80
C LEU A 323 -5.86 -12.76 11.06
N HIS A 324 -6.45 -13.94 10.89
CA HIS A 324 -7.89 -14.17 11.08
C HIS A 324 -8.41 -13.84 12.49
N ARG A 325 -7.57 -13.89 13.52
CA ARG A 325 -7.93 -13.60 14.91
C ARG A 325 -7.85 -12.11 15.27
N PHE A 326 -7.38 -11.30 14.36
CA PHE A 326 -7.24 -9.85 14.52
C PHE A 326 -7.97 -9.07 13.44
N LEU A 327 -8.72 -9.76 12.57
CA LEU A 327 -9.50 -9.18 11.49
C LEU A 327 -10.98 -9.29 11.80
N GLU A 328 -11.68 -8.17 11.97
CA GLU A 328 -13.13 -8.10 11.88
C GLU A 328 -13.54 -8.15 10.41
N GLY A 329 -14.27 -9.19 10.02
CA GLY A 329 -14.75 -9.37 8.65
C GLY A 329 -14.27 -10.65 7.97
N ASP A 330 -14.21 -10.62 6.63
CA ASP A 330 -13.82 -11.76 5.79
C ASP A 330 -12.46 -11.51 5.12
N GLU A 331 -11.50 -12.40 5.36
CA GLU A 331 -10.16 -12.36 4.74
C GLU A 331 -10.18 -12.41 3.21
N ASN A 332 -11.30 -12.85 2.60
CA ASN A 332 -11.50 -12.88 1.16
C ASN A 332 -12.08 -11.56 0.61
N SER A 333 -12.62 -10.72 1.46
CA SER A 333 -13.13 -9.39 1.12
C SER A 333 -11.97 -8.42 0.84
N ALA A 334 -11.97 -7.78 -0.33
CA ALA A 334 -10.97 -6.77 -0.66
C ALA A 334 -11.08 -5.52 0.24
N THR A 335 -12.29 -5.21 0.71
CA THR A 335 -12.55 -4.09 1.63
C THR A 335 -11.96 -4.36 3.00
N ASP A 336 -12.22 -5.55 3.56
CA ASP A 336 -11.75 -5.92 4.90
C ASP A 336 -10.23 -6.13 4.90
N ALA A 337 -9.70 -6.71 3.81
CA ALA A 337 -8.25 -6.77 3.58
C ALA A 337 -7.63 -5.36 3.57
N LYS A 338 -8.25 -4.39 2.88
CA LYS A 338 -7.75 -3.02 2.84
C LYS A 338 -7.73 -2.38 4.23
N THR A 339 -8.80 -2.50 5.02
CA THR A 339 -8.84 -1.91 6.37
C THR A 339 -7.76 -2.47 7.29
N MET A 340 -7.45 -3.77 7.18
CA MET A 340 -6.37 -4.40 7.95
C MET A 340 -4.99 -3.95 7.46
N LEU A 341 -4.80 -3.83 6.15
CA LEU A 341 -3.57 -3.30 5.56
C LEU A 341 -3.34 -1.83 5.96
N ASP A 342 -4.39 -1.02 6.00
CA ASP A 342 -4.32 0.37 6.47
C ASP A 342 -3.91 0.41 7.96
N ALA A 343 -4.46 -0.47 8.81
CA ALA A 343 -4.06 -0.57 10.21
C ALA A 343 -2.59 -1.02 10.37
N CYS A 344 -2.13 -1.99 9.59
CA CYS A 344 -0.72 -2.39 9.58
C CYS A 344 0.20 -1.25 9.13
N SER A 345 -0.18 -0.53 8.08
CA SER A 345 0.59 0.61 7.58
C SER A 345 0.67 1.74 8.62
N ALA A 346 -0.42 1.99 9.35
CA ALA A 346 -0.44 2.96 10.42
C ALA A 346 0.50 2.56 11.58
N LEU A 347 0.54 1.27 11.97
CA LEU A 347 1.49 0.77 12.97
C LEU A 347 2.95 0.92 12.50
N ILE A 348 3.24 0.61 11.23
CA ILE A 348 4.58 0.77 10.65
C ILE A 348 5.02 2.24 10.71
N GLN A 349 4.16 3.15 10.30
CA GLN A 349 4.45 4.59 10.29
C GLN A 349 4.57 5.17 11.71
N GLU A 350 3.69 4.77 12.62
CA GLU A 350 3.67 5.31 13.98
C GLU A 350 4.88 4.87 14.81
N PHE A 351 5.31 3.62 14.65
CA PHE A 351 6.37 3.02 15.46
C PHE A 351 7.68 2.80 14.73
N GLU A 352 7.77 3.14 13.43
CA GLU A 352 8.92 2.88 12.55
C GLU A 352 9.40 1.43 12.61
N CYS A 353 8.45 0.48 12.67
CA CYS A 353 8.68 -0.94 12.90
C CYS A 353 8.26 -1.80 11.69
N SER A 354 8.62 -3.07 11.69
CA SER A 354 8.09 -4.04 10.72
C SER A 354 6.88 -4.76 11.29
N VAL A 355 5.90 -5.08 10.44
CA VAL A 355 4.73 -5.88 10.82
C VAL A 355 4.79 -7.22 10.09
N ILE A 356 4.66 -8.33 10.84
CA ILE A 356 4.61 -9.68 10.32
C ILE A 356 3.20 -10.24 10.50
N LEU A 357 2.52 -10.53 9.40
CA LEU A 357 1.23 -11.24 9.39
C LEU A 357 1.45 -12.74 9.24
N VAL A 358 0.93 -13.54 10.17
CA VAL A 358 0.90 -15.00 10.05
C VAL A 358 -0.44 -15.42 9.49
N HIS A 359 -0.42 -16.14 8.37
CA HIS A 359 -1.63 -16.48 7.64
C HIS A 359 -1.67 -17.94 7.17
N HIS A 360 -2.87 -18.48 6.98
CA HIS A 360 -3.05 -19.81 6.43
C HIS A 360 -3.15 -19.79 4.91
N THR A 361 -2.68 -20.85 4.25
CA THR A 361 -2.92 -21.06 2.83
C THR A 361 -4.26 -21.77 2.60
N GLY A 362 -4.77 -21.69 1.36
CA GLY A 362 -5.93 -22.49 0.94
C GLY A 362 -5.65 -23.99 0.98
N VAL A 363 -6.72 -24.80 1.01
CA VAL A 363 -6.63 -26.26 1.17
C VAL A 363 -6.19 -26.98 -0.12
N SER A 364 -6.43 -26.39 -1.31
CA SER A 364 -6.02 -27.01 -2.59
C SER A 364 -4.52 -26.91 -2.83
N SER A 365 -3.94 -27.91 -3.49
CA SER A 365 -2.50 -27.95 -3.83
C SER A 365 -2.04 -26.73 -4.66
N GLU A 366 -2.90 -26.18 -5.50
CA GLU A 366 -2.61 -24.96 -6.27
C GLU A 366 -2.64 -23.69 -5.42
N ALA A 367 -3.45 -23.68 -4.34
CA ALA A 367 -3.56 -22.55 -3.42
C ALA A 367 -2.49 -22.56 -2.31
N GLN A 368 -1.71 -23.64 -2.16
CA GLN A 368 -0.67 -23.75 -1.12
C GLN A 368 0.56 -22.87 -1.35
N HIS A 369 0.70 -22.32 -2.57
CA HIS A 369 1.82 -21.45 -2.93
C HIS A 369 1.59 -19.96 -2.63
N ARG A 370 0.44 -19.60 -2.08
CA ARG A 370 0.09 -18.22 -1.71
C ARG A 370 -0.78 -18.19 -0.47
N GLY A 371 -0.74 -17.08 0.28
CA GLY A 371 -1.68 -16.81 1.36
C GLY A 371 -3.14 -16.91 0.86
N ARG A 372 -4.03 -17.40 1.72
CA ARG A 372 -5.47 -17.48 1.44
C ARG A 372 -6.07 -16.07 1.41
N GLY A 373 -7.15 -15.86 0.66
CA GLY A 373 -7.92 -14.63 0.69
C GLY A 373 -7.74 -13.73 -0.53
N SER A 374 -8.03 -12.45 -0.37
CA SER A 374 -7.98 -11.43 -1.41
C SER A 374 -6.59 -11.27 -2.03
N SER A 375 -6.54 -11.04 -3.35
CA SER A 375 -5.28 -10.68 -4.04
C SER A 375 -4.68 -9.35 -3.54
N ALA A 376 -5.46 -8.52 -2.83
CA ALA A 376 -5.00 -7.29 -2.22
C ALA A 376 -3.85 -7.51 -1.22
N TRP A 377 -3.86 -8.65 -0.49
CA TRP A 377 -2.78 -8.98 0.46
C TRP A 377 -1.42 -8.96 -0.22
N ARG A 378 -1.24 -9.77 -1.27
CA ARG A 378 0.07 -9.92 -1.92
C ARG A 378 0.57 -8.63 -2.56
N GLY A 379 -0.35 -7.80 -3.07
CA GLY A 379 -0.01 -6.51 -3.67
C GLY A 379 0.65 -5.54 -2.68
N ALA A 380 0.20 -5.56 -1.42
CA ALA A 380 0.66 -4.66 -0.36
C ALA A 380 1.95 -5.12 0.35
N LEU A 381 2.28 -6.43 0.30
CA LEU A 381 3.46 -6.95 1.00
C LEU A 381 4.77 -6.44 0.40
N ASP A 382 5.73 -6.18 1.28
CA ASP A 382 7.14 -6.01 0.93
C ASP A 382 7.84 -7.36 0.89
N ILE A 383 7.52 -8.24 1.84
CA ILE A 383 8.12 -9.56 2.00
C ILE A 383 7.04 -10.63 2.11
N GLU A 384 7.19 -11.73 1.37
CA GLU A 384 6.32 -12.91 1.48
C GLU A 384 7.18 -14.15 1.74
N ILE A 385 6.89 -14.88 2.83
CA ILE A 385 7.60 -16.09 3.23
C ILE A 385 6.61 -17.25 3.29
N SER A 386 6.96 -18.35 2.64
CA SER A 386 6.20 -19.60 2.63
C SER A 386 6.86 -20.66 3.51
N VAL A 387 6.09 -21.27 4.40
CA VAL A 387 6.53 -22.41 5.21
C VAL A 387 5.93 -23.68 4.61
N VAL A 388 6.75 -24.44 3.92
CA VAL A 388 6.38 -25.62 3.14
C VAL A 388 6.68 -26.88 3.95
N PRO A 389 5.66 -27.65 4.37
CA PRO A 389 5.86 -28.89 5.09
C PRO A 389 6.40 -29.98 4.15
N GLY A 390 7.26 -30.83 4.68
CA GLY A 390 7.87 -31.94 3.95
C GLY A 390 8.53 -32.91 4.89
N GLN A 391 9.47 -33.68 4.38
CA GLN A 391 10.35 -34.50 5.19
C GLN A 391 11.22 -33.62 6.11
N THR A 392 11.66 -32.49 5.60
CA THR A 392 12.15 -31.33 6.31
C THR A 392 11.19 -30.16 5.98
N ILE A 393 11.08 -29.18 6.85
CA ILE A 393 10.32 -27.96 6.60
C ILE A 393 11.19 -27.02 5.76
N GLU A 394 10.69 -26.61 4.60
CA GLU A 394 11.37 -25.62 3.76
C GLU A 394 10.77 -24.23 4.02
N ILE A 395 11.62 -23.26 4.36
CA ILE A 395 11.29 -21.85 4.52
C ILE A 395 11.76 -21.13 3.25
N VAL A 396 10.81 -20.58 2.49
CA VAL A 396 11.06 -19.98 1.18
C VAL A 396 10.60 -18.54 1.17
N GLN A 397 11.47 -17.62 0.84
CA GLN A 397 11.08 -16.25 0.53
C GLN A 397 10.49 -16.22 -0.89
N ARG A 398 9.24 -15.80 -1.03
CA ARG A 398 8.48 -15.76 -2.29
C ARG A 398 8.42 -14.38 -2.90
N LYS A 399 8.76 -13.36 -2.12
CA LYS A 399 8.80 -11.96 -2.53
C LYS A 399 9.75 -11.20 -1.62
N SER A 400 10.60 -10.40 -2.21
CA SER A 400 11.30 -9.29 -1.59
C SER A 400 11.19 -8.10 -2.52
N ARG A 401 10.73 -6.93 -2.02
CA ARG A 401 10.51 -5.73 -2.86
C ARG A 401 11.82 -5.04 -3.21
N ASP A 402 12.73 -4.94 -2.23
CA ASP A 402 13.90 -4.07 -2.31
C ASP A 402 15.23 -4.84 -2.36
N SER A 403 15.17 -6.17 -2.52
CA SER A 403 16.34 -7.04 -2.64
C SER A 403 16.03 -8.31 -3.44
N GLU A 404 17.07 -9.05 -3.80
CA GLU A 404 16.91 -10.42 -4.29
C GLU A 404 16.31 -11.31 -3.21
N GLU A 405 15.57 -12.34 -3.63
CA GLU A 405 15.00 -13.35 -2.73
C GLU A 405 16.12 -14.15 -2.05
N ALA A 406 15.97 -14.40 -0.75
CA ALA A 406 16.93 -15.19 0.02
C ALA A 406 16.87 -16.67 -0.40
N GLU A 407 17.99 -17.37 -0.26
CA GLU A 407 18.04 -18.83 -0.44
C GLU A 407 17.15 -19.53 0.58
N SER A 408 16.50 -20.63 0.17
CA SER A 408 15.65 -21.43 1.05
C SER A 408 16.42 -21.96 2.25
N VAL A 409 15.78 -21.96 3.42
CA VAL A 409 16.31 -22.57 4.64
C VAL A 409 15.52 -23.85 4.92
N PHE A 410 16.24 -24.94 5.21
CA PHE A 410 15.65 -26.23 5.57
C PHE A 410 15.79 -26.46 7.07
N VAL A 411 14.67 -26.78 7.75
CA VAL A 411 14.62 -26.92 9.19
C VAL A 411 13.80 -28.14 9.61
N GLU A 412 14.08 -28.61 10.84
CA GLU A 412 13.35 -29.70 11.48
C GLU A 412 12.86 -29.27 12.86
N LEU A 413 11.76 -29.87 13.31
CA LEU A 413 11.28 -29.70 14.68
C LEU A 413 11.98 -30.68 15.61
N GLN A 414 12.86 -30.14 16.48
CA GLN A 414 13.55 -30.90 17.51
C GLN A 414 12.78 -30.81 18.83
N SER A 415 12.44 -31.95 19.41
CA SER A 415 11.78 -32.02 20.72
C SER A 415 12.74 -31.60 21.83
N VAL A 416 12.25 -30.75 22.73
CA VAL A 416 13.01 -30.22 23.88
C VAL A 416 12.19 -30.41 25.14
N PRO A 417 12.64 -31.27 26.11
CA PRO A 417 12.06 -31.35 27.44
C PRO A 417 12.34 -30.05 28.20
N ILE A 418 11.31 -29.43 28.76
CA ILE A 418 11.42 -28.16 29.46
C ILE A 418 11.80 -28.40 30.91
N ASN A 419 12.94 -27.87 31.36
CA ASN A 419 13.42 -28.03 32.71
C ASN A 419 12.39 -27.53 33.76
N ASN A 420 12.16 -28.33 34.79
CA ASN A 420 11.25 -28.05 35.90
C ASN A 420 9.75 -27.88 35.52
N TRP A 421 9.36 -28.23 34.28
CA TRP A 421 7.95 -28.29 33.90
C TRP A 421 7.45 -29.73 33.94
N ILE A 422 6.53 -30.00 34.87
CA ILE A 422 5.93 -31.31 35.09
C ILE A 422 4.43 -31.15 34.85
N ASP A 423 3.84 -32.09 34.13
CA ASP A 423 2.39 -32.13 33.91
C ASP A 423 1.63 -32.75 35.11
N GLU A 424 0.31 -32.87 34.99
CA GLU A 424 -0.58 -33.38 36.03
C GLU A 424 -0.33 -34.85 36.34
N ASP A 425 0.30 -35.59 35.40
CA ASP A 425 0.66 -37.01 35.56
C ASP A 425 2.12 -37.21 36.07
N GLY A 426 2.80 -36.14 36.40
CA GLY A 426 4.20 -36.15 36.86
C GLY A 426 5.20 -36.35 35.76
N GLN A 427 4.82 -36.21 34.48
CA GLN A 427 5.72 -36.35 33.34
C GLN A 427 6.30 -34.98 32.95
N GLN A 428 7.52 -35.01 32.42
CA GLN A 428 8.18 -33.80 31.97
C GLN A 428 7.49 -33.24 30.71
N VAL A 429 7.14 -31.96 30.75
CA VAL A 429 6.55 -31.28 29.60
C VAL A 429 7.57 -31.13 28.48
N ILE A 430 7.20 -31.54 27.28
CA ILE A 430 8.03 -31.46 26.08
C ILE A 430 7.44 -30.43 25.13
N SER A 431 8.30 -29.60 24.54
CA SER A 431 7.94 -28.74 23.44
C SER A 431 8.91 -28.95 22.27
N ALA A 432 8.88 -28.11 21.24
CA ALA A 432 9.80 -28.23 20.13
C ALA A 432 10.42 -26.87 19.78
N VAL A 433 11.59 -26.93 19.15
CA VAL A 433 12.31 -25.79 18.57
C VAL A 433 12.69 -26.11 17.13
N LEU A 434 13.03 -25.08 16.36
CA LEU A 434 13.62 -25.29 15.04
C LEU A 434 15.13 -25.59 15.17
N ALA A 435 15.57 -26.62 14.48
CA ALA A 435 16.97 -26.97 14.25
C ALA A 435 17.24 -26.94 12.74
N GLU A 436 18.52 -26.79 12.37
CA GLU A 436 18.93 -26.91 10.98
C GLU A 436 18.61 -28.31 10.46
N GLY A 437 17.90 -28.35 9.34
CA GLY A 437 17.59 -29.55 8.59
C GLY A 437 18.47 -29.66 7.35
N GLN A 438 18.59 -30.84 6.81
CA GLN A 438 19.27 -31.03 5.53
C GLN A 438 18.30 -30.77 4.38
N GLU A 439 18.78 -30.11 3.34
CA GLU A 439 18.02 -30.06 2.08
C GLU A 439 17.70 -31.52 1.68
N PRO A 440 16.41 -31.87 1.52
CA PRO A 440 16.07 -33.21 1.10
C PRO A 440 16.80 -33.45 -0.21
N VAL A 441 17.58 -34.53 -0.27
CA VAL A 441 18.14 -35.00 -1.53
C VAL A 441 16.94 -35.12 -2.44
N LYS A 442 16.81 -34.19 -3.39
CA LYS A 442 15.75 -34.26 -4.40
C LYS A 442 15.87 -35.63 -5.01
N ALA A 443 15.08 -36.59 -4.49
CA ALA A 443 14.83 -37.82 -5.24
C ALA A 443 14.53 -37.30 -6.62
N LYS A 444 15.42 -37.60 -7.61
CA LYS A 444 15.27 -37.12 -9.00
C LYS A 444 13.79 -37.15 -9.24
N LYS A 445 13.13 -35.97 -9.28
CA LYS A 445 11.67 -35.87 -9.56
C LYS A 445 11.51 -36.79 -10.70
N ASP A 446 10.76 -37.90 -10.53
CA ASP A 446 10.51 -38.82 -11.63
C ASP A 446 10.16 -37.91 -12.77
N ASN A 447 11.10 -37.75 -13.70
CA ASN A 447 10.98 -36.81 -14.79
C ASN A 447 9.58 -37.08 -15.33
N PRO A 448 8.65 -36.10 -15.41
CA PRO A 448 7.31 -36.36 -15.94
C PRO A 448 7.40 -37.12 -17.27
N LEU A 449 8.49 -36.88 -18.04
CA LEU A 449 8.92 -37.68 -19.16
C LEU A 449 9.16 -39.17 -18.77
N ALA A 450 9.93 -39.45 -17.73
CA ALA A 450 10.25 -40.83 -17.33
C ALA A 450 8.99 -41.56 -16.85
N ARG A 451 8.07 -40.87 -16.19
CA ARG A 451 6.77 -41.45 -15.79
C ARG A 451 5.89 -41.73 -16.99
N HIS A 452 5.78 -40.81 -17.94
CA HIS A 452 5.05 -41.01 -19.17
C HIS A 452 5.71 -42.11 -20.01
N GLN A 453 7.04 -42.17 -20.08
CA GLN A 453 7.81 -43.19 -20.75
C GLN A 453 7.46 -44.59 -20.25
N LYS A 454 7.50 -44.81 -18.96
CA LYS A 454 7.13 -46.09 -18.33
C LYS A 454 5.67 -46.46 -18.57
N MET A 455 4.77 -45.48 -18.61
CA MET A 455 3.36 -45.73 -18.91
C MET A 455 3.16 -46.14 -20.36
N PHE A 456 3.82 -45.47 -21.31
CA PHE A 456 3.79 -45.84 -22.72
C PHE A 456 4.44 -47.20 -22.96
N GLU A 457 5.55 -47.50 -22.31
CA GLU A 457 6.18 -48.83 -22.39
C GLU A 457 5.26 -49.94 -21.88
N ARG A 458 4.61 -49.72 -20.71
CA ARG A 458 3.60 -50.66 -20.20
C ARG A 458 2.42 -50.84 -21.14
N ALA A 459 1.89 -49.73 -21.70
CA ALA A 459 0.82 -49.79 -22.67
C ALA A 459 1.24 -50.55 -23.96
N TRP A 460 2.47 -50.34 -24.41
CA TRP A 460 3.06 -51.00 -25.55
C TRP A 460 3.12 -52.54 -25.36
N TRP A 461 3.66 -52.97 -24.21
CA TRP A 461 3.72 -54.39 -23.90
C TRP A 461 2.36 -55.02 -23.63
N ALA A 462 1.45 -54.33 -22.97
CA ALA A 462 0.11 -54.85 -22.67
C ALA A 462 -0.80 -54.96 -23.87
N SER A 463 -0.63 -54.08 -24.87
CA SER A 463 -1.47 -54.10 -26.08
C SER A 463 -1.15 -55.20 -27.08
N GLY A 464 -0.08 -55.98 -26.86
CA GLY A 464 0.35 -57.02 -27.76
C GLY A 464 0.73 -56.49 -29.14
N ALA A 465 1.30 -55.28 -29.15
CA ALA A 465 1.73 -54.47 -30.28
C ALA A 465 1.18 -54.94 -31.63
N LEU A 466 0.04 -54.43 -32.01
CA LEU A 466 -0.56 -54.73 -33.29
C LEU A 466 0.42 -54.41 -34.41
N ILE A 467 0.61 -55.36 -35.25
CA ILE A 467 1.52 -55.27 -36.37
C ILE A 467 0.67 -55.15 -37.63
N GLU A 468 0.64 -53.98 -38.18
CA GLU A 468 0.20 -53.82 -39.59
C GLU A 468 1.45 -54.04 -40.45
N ASP A 469 1.41 -54.97 -41.36
CA ASP A 469 2.56 -55.39 -42.20
C ASP A 469 3.83 -55.82 -41.42
N GLY A 470 3.69 -56.45 -40.28
CA GLY A 470 4.78 -56.98 -39.52
C GLY A 470 5.53 -56.00 -38.60
N LYS A 471 4.98 -54.80 -38.40
CA LYS A 471 5.65 -53.78 -37.55
C LYS A 471 4.81 -53.35 -36.37
N PRO A 472 5.45 -53.20 -35.24
CA PRO A 472 4.74 -52.83 -34.02
C PRO A 472 4.31 -51.35 -34.04
N TYR A 473 3.02 -51.09 -33.94
CA TYR A 473 2.50 -49.76 -33.63
C TYR A 473 1.30 -49.83 -32.68
N LEU A 474 1.06 -48.77 -31.94
CA LEU A 474 -0.05 -48.67 -31.02
C LEU A 474 -1.00 -47.56 -31.50
N THR A 475 -2.26 -47.90 -31.72
CA THR A 475 -3.26 -46.89 -32.11
C THR A 475 -3.54 -45.95 -30.92
N ARG A 476 -3.80 -44.68 -31.23
CA ARG A 476 -4.15 -43.69 -30.20
C ARG A 476 -5.35 -44.12 -29.38
N THR A 477 -6.34 -44.74 -30.00
CA THR A 477 -7.55 -45.26 -29.37
C THR A 477 -7.20 -46.31 -28.30
N ASN A 478 -6.35 -47.28 -28.66
CA ASN A 478 -5.91 -48.34 -27.74
C ASN A 478 -5.09 -47.78 -26.58
N LEU A 479 -4.25 -46.79 -26.87
CA LEU A 479 -3.46 -46.10 -25.83
C LEU A 479 -4.34 -45.33 -24.84
N ILE A 480 -5.38 -44.62 -25.33
CA ILE A 480 -6.36 -43.94 -24.49
C ILE A 480 -7.09 -44.96 -23.61
N ALA A 481 -7.61 -46.04 -24.20
CA ALA A 481 -8.32 -47.08 -23.47
C ALA A 481 -7.45 -47.74 -22.39
N PHE A 482 -6.17 -47.98 -22.67
CA PHE A 482 -5.22 -48.50 -21.67
C PHE A 482 -5.02 -47.53 -20.49
N LEU A 483 -4.83 -46.23 -20.78
CA LEU A 483 -4.64 -45.20 -19.76
C LEU A 483 -5.89 -45.01 -18.88
N GLU A 484 -7.08 -45.09 -19.50
CA GLU A 484 -8.35 -45.05 -18.75
C GLU A 484 -8.53 -46.31 -17.90
N GLY A 485 -8.12 -47.47 -18.35
CA GLY A 485 -8.09 -48.72 -17.58
C GLY A 485 -7.13 -48.68 -16.39
N ASP A 486 -6.03 -47.89 -16.49
CA ASP A 486 -5.06 -47.64 -15.43
C ASP A 486 -5.51 -46.51 -14.45
N GLY A 487 -6.77 -46.02 -14.57
CA GLY A 487 -7.40 -45.05 -13.69
C GLY A 487 -7.14 -43.60 -14.04
N ILE A 488 -6.65 -43.30 -15.23
CA ILE A 488 -6.44 -41.92 -15.70
C ILE A 488 -7.74 -41.37 -16.29
N SER A 489 -8.11 -40.15 -15.93
CA SER A 489 -9.32 -39.51 -16.43
C SER A 489 -9.29 -39.36 -17.97
N PRO A 490 -10.45 -39.49 -18.68
CA PRO A 490 -10.51 -39.42 -20.14
C PRO A 490 -9.90 -38.15 -20.73
N GLY A 491 -10.08 -36.99 -20.06
CA GLY A 491 -9.50 -35.72 -20.50
C GLY A 491 -7.97 -35.72 -20.40
N THR A 492 -7.43 -36.28 -19.33
CA THR A 492 -5.99 -36.42 -19.11
C THR A 492 -5.37 -37.46 -20.06
N ALA A 493 -6.02 -38.58 -20.27
CA ALA A 493 -5.60 -39.61 -21.24
C ALA A 493 -5.50 -39.05 -22.67
N LYS A 494 -6.50 -38.29 -23.10
CA LYS A 494 -6.50 -37.59 -24.39
C LYS A 494 -5.35 -36.57 -24.51
N ASN A 495 -5.01 -35.86 -23.44
CA ASN A 495 -3.89 -34.94 -23.45
C ASN A 495 -2.53 -35.66 -23.45
N TYR A 496 -2.38 -36.75 -22.71
CA TYR A 496 -1.16 -37.53 -22.67
C TYR A 496 -0.86 -38.22 -24.03
N THR A 497 -1.86 -38.54 -24.75
CA THR A 497 -1.74 -39.18 -26.06
C THR A 497 -1.61 -38.20 -27.23
N LYS A 498 -1.49 -36.90 -26.96
CA LYS A 498 -1.10 -35.94 -28.02
C LYS A 498 0.33 -36.20 -28.45
N PRO A 499 0.61 -36.31 -29.74
CA PRO A 499 1.96 -36.48 -30.24
C PRO A 499 2.87 -35.33 -29.80
N SER A 500 4.06 -35.65 -29.33
CA SER A 500 5.06 -34.67 -28.93
C SER A 500 6.46 -35.29 -29.02
N TYR A 501 7.30 -34.69 -29.83
CA TYR A 501 8.71 -35.09 -29.98
C TYR A 501 9.50 -34.90 -28.70
N ASP A 502 9.22 -33.81 -27.95
CA ASP A 502 9.88 -33.51 -26.68
C ASP A 502 9.68 -34.58 -25.60
N ARG A 503 8.73 -35.47 -25.76
CA ARG A 503 8.51 -36.62 -24.88
C ARG A 503 9.36 -37.83 -25.20
N GLY A 504 10.17 -37.75 -26.25
CA GLY A 504 11.19 -38.75 -26.61
C GLY A 504 10.70 -40.16 -26.98
N LEU A 505 9.38 -40.34 -27.25
CA LEU A 505 8.79 -41.67 -27.23
C LEU A 505 7.82 -41.93 -28.36
N ILE A 506 7.35 -40.93 -29.07
CA ILE A 506 6.24 -41.10 -29.97
C ILE A 506 6.60 -40.52 -31.31
N ALA A 507 6.78 -41.40 -32.28
CA ALA A 507 6.70 -41.08 -33.69
C ALA A 507 5.30 -41.37 -34.16
N MET A 508 4.75 -40.48 -34.96
CA MET A 508 3.40 -40.57 -35.47
C MET A 508 3.42 -41.22 -36.86
N LEU A 509 2.66 -42.29 -37.01
CA LEU A 509 2.51 -42.96 -38.29
C LEU A 509 1.34 -42.32 -39.05
N GLN A 510 1.63 -41.83 -40.23
CA GLN A 510 0.59 -41.33 -41.14
C GLN A 510 0.42 -42.33 -42.28
N ASN A 511 -0.80 -42.78 -42.53
CA ASN A 511 -1.18 -43.69 -43.60
C ASN A 511 -2.08 -42.94 -44.57
N GLY A 512 -1.50 -42.03 -45.40
CA GLY A 512 -2.22 -41.25 -46.42
C GLY A 512 -3.31 -40.29 -45.94
N GLU A 513 -3.86 -40.51 -44.77
CA GLU A 513 -4.85 -39.71 -44.06
C GLU A 513 -4.48 -39.57 -42.59
N MET A 514 -5.09 -38.83 -41.81
CA MET A 514 -4.75 -38.46 -40.42
C MET A 514 -4.07 -39.56 -39.59
N ILE A 515 -3.20 -39.10 -38.70
CA ILE A 515 -2.41 -39.84 -37.69
C ILE A 515 -3.22 -40.96 -37.03
N THR A 516 -2.85 -42.17 -37.27
CA THR A 516 -3.58 -43.35 -36.80
C THR A 516 -2.92 -44.10 -35.66
N GLY A 517 -1.62 -43.91 -35.43
CA GLY A 517 -0.92 -44.60 -34.37
C GLY A 517 0.42 -44.00 -33.96
N TYR A 518 1.10 -44.65 -33.04
CA TYR A 518 2.38 -44.25 -32.47
C TYR A 518 3.38 -45.39 -32.54
N ILE A 519 4.65 -45.06 -32.74
CA ILE A 519 5.76 -46.01 -32.70
C ILE A 519 6.80 -45.53 -31.70
N LYS A 520 7.49 -46.43 -31.01
CA LYS A 520 8.64 -46.08 -30.16
C LYS A 520 9.75 -45.44 -31.00
N LEU A 521 10.43 -44.44 -30.46
CA LEU A 521 11.59 -43.84 -31.12
C LEU A 521 12.70 -44.82 -31.41
N ASP A 522 12.93 -45.79 -30.50
CA ASP A 522 13.92 -46.86 -30.70
C ASP A 522 13.61 -47.77 -31.87
N ASP A 523 12.33 -47.89 -32.27
CA ASP A 523 11.86 -48.65 -33.39
C ASP A 523 11.76 -47.84 -34.72
N LEU A 524 12.08 -46.53 -34.64
CA LEU A 524 12.00 -45.61 -35.76
C LEU A 524 12.96 -46.00 -36.91
N ASP A 525 14.19 -46.35 -36.59
CA ASP A 525 15.19 -46.78 -37.56
C ASP A 525 14.73 -48.06 -38.29
N ALA A 526 14.12 -48.98 -37.56
CA ALA A 526 13.54 -50.20 -38.12
C ALA A 526 12.35 -49.87 -39.03
N ALA A 527 11.53 -48.87 -38.67
CA ALA A 527 10.43 -48.41 -39.50
C ALA A 527 10.92 -47.76 -40.79
N ILE A 528 11.95 -46.90 -40.72
CA ILE A 528 12.57 -46.25 -41.87
C ILE A 528 13.18 -47.31 -42.81
N SER A 529 13.89 -48.27 -42.25
CA SER A 529 14.54 -49.36 -42.99
C SER A 529 13.51 -50.25 -43.74
N SER A 530 12.25 -50.18 -43.38
CA SER A 530 11.17 -50.95 -43.98
C SER A 530 10.21 -50.11 -44.83
N GLY A 531 10.66 -48.92 -45.24
CA GLY A 531 9.92 -48.11 -46.24
C GLY A 531 9.01 -47.04 -45.66
N TRP A 532 9.22 -46.66 -44.39
CA TRP A 532 8.60 -45.48 -43.82
C TRP A 532 9.52 -44.26 -44.01
N VAL A 533 8.95 -43.13 -44.34
CA VAL A 533 9.69 -41.88 -44.59
C VAL A 533 9.33 -40.84 -43.50
N ILE A 534 10.31 -40.12 -43.02
CA ILE A 534 10.10 -39.00 -42.13
C ILE A 534 9.61 -37.82 -42.97
N GLU A 535 8.47 -37.26 -42.61
CA GLU A 535 7.98 -36.00 -43.16
C GLU A 535 8.44 -34.83 -42.32
N ASP A 536 9.13 -33.89 -42.96
CA ASP A 536 9.41 -32.58 -42.36
C ASP A 536 8.10 -31.84 -42.08
N ASN A 537 7.81 -31.59 -40.84
CA ASN A 537 6.54 -31.01 -40.43
C ASN A 537 6.61 -29.55 -40.06
N VAL A 538 5.52 -28.86 -40.41
CA VAL A 538 5.24 -27.45 -40.08
C VAL A 538 5.10 -27.20 -38.55
N TRP A 539 4.98 -28.24 -37.75
CA TRP A 539 4.82 -28.18 -36.29
C TRP A 539 6.09 -28.65 -35.60
N ALA A 540 6.95 -27.74 -35.22
CA ALA A 540 8.30 -27.95 -34.69
C ALA A 540 8.48 -28.97 -33.54
N SER A 541 7.43 -29.60 -33.05
CA SER A 541 7.46 -30.55 -31.92
C SER A 541 6.91 -31.95 -32.24
N VAL A 542 6.66 -32.29 -33.48
CA VAL A 542 6.05 -33.57 -33.83
C VAL A 542 6.84 -34.23 -34.97
N LEU A 543 7.35 -35.44 -34.73
CA LEU A 543 7.92 -36.27 -35.76
C LEU A 543 6.80 -37.05 -36.47
N MET A 544 6.66 -36.85 -37.74
CA MET A 544 5.70 -37.58 -38.58
C MET A 544 6.44 -38.52 -39.48
N ILE A 545 5.99 -39.75 -39.54
CA ILE A 545 6.45 -40.72 -40.52
C ILE A 545 5.26 -41.19 -41.35
N ARG A 546 5.47 -41.36 -42.65
CA ARG A 546 4.50 -41.93 -43.59
C ARG A 546 5.10 -43.11 -44.33
N ARG A 547 4.25 -43.99 -44.84
CA ARG A 547 4.68 -45.05 -45.73
C ARG A 547 4.86 -44.47 -47.15
N GLU A 548 5.99 -44.75 -47.76
CA GLU A 548 6.11 -44.46 -49.19
C GLU A 548 5.09 -45.29 -49.98
N ASP A 549 4.21 -44.61 -50.68
CA ASP A 549 3.34 -45.30 -51.66
C ASP A 549 4.24 -45.90 -52.72
N LYS A 550 4.28 -47.21 -52.77
CA LYS A 550 4.86 -47.90 -53.96
C LYS A 550 4.08 -47.41 -55.13
N LYS A 551 4.66 -46.54 -55.97
CA LYS A 551 4.18 -46.28 -57.27
C LYS A 551 4.27 -47.62 -58.02
N GLU A 552 3.11 -48.23 -58.36
CA GLU A 552 3.01 -49.28 -59.37
C GLU A 552 3.46 -48.75 -60.73
#